data_d186ebc8afdb1771a762ee81779a6ab3
#
_entry.id   d186ebc8afdb1771a762ee81779a6ab3
#
_cell.length_a   1.000
_cell.length_b   1.000
_cell.length_c   1.000
_cell.angle_alpha   90.00
_cell.angle_beta   90.00
_cell.angle_gamma   90.00
#
_symmetry.space_group_name_H-M   'P 1'
#
loop_
_entity.id
_entity.type
_entity.pdbx_description
1 polymer ?
#
loop_
_entity_poly.entity_id
_entity_poly.type
_entity_poly.pdbx_seq_one_letter_code
_entity_poly.pdbx_strand_id
1 'polypeptide(L)'
;KDNYGSGSAIPRIVLKDFRRMPVCYPDIETQKKIVSVLKDIDEKIQLNARINKNLEQQAKAVFKSWFEDFTPFDEPLIETPAGIYAPASLQMVQIVNIPHVLETGKRPKGGAVASGIPSIGAENVKQLGVVNFSSAKFIPEEFAAKMKTGAINGYELLLYKDGGKPGTFIPHFSMFGEGFPYQKFFINEHVFKLDFGNKGFNEFAYFFMQTDYAYHWLANNGGKAAVPGINQQNVNDIWIFSPENSKVKEFGEWVQPLFTTILKNCAQNVKLAELRDTILPKLMSGELNISALDI
;
A
#
# COMPACT_ATOMS: atom_id res chain seq x y z
N LYS A 1 -21.82 18.59 -27.09
CA LYS A 1 -21.28 19.79 -26.37
C LYS A 1 -21.32 21.03 -27.27
N ASP A 2 -21.01 20.86 -28.55
CA ASP A 2 -20.82 21.98 -29.49
C ASP A 2 -22.11 22.74 -29.81
N ASN A 3 -23.27 22.11 -29.70
CA ASN A 3 -24.59 22.75 -29.96
C ASN A 3 -25.12 23.64 -28.84
N TYR A 4 -24.50 23.61 -27.66
CA TYR A 4 -24.96 24.31 -26.45
C TYR A 4 -23.89 25.27 -25.87
N GLY A 5 -22.74 25.34 -26.50
CA GLY A 5 -21.66 26.24 -26.11
C GLY A 5 -21.86 27.65 -26.63
N SER A 6 -21.73 28.67 -25.82
CA SER A 6 -21.71 30.07 -26.22
C SER A 6 -20.56 30.81 -25.53
N GLY A 7 -20.03 31.81 -26.19
CA GLY A 7 -18.95 32.65 -25.67
C GLY A 7 -17.80 32.79 -26.64
N SER A 8 -17.15 33.94 -26.61
CA SER A 8 -16.12 34.31 -27.59
C SER A 8 -14.71 33.88 -27.20
N ALA A 9 -14.35 33.92 -25.93
CA ALA A 9 -12.98 33.63 -25.45
C ALA A 9 -12.89 32.39 -24.59
N ILE A 10 -13.94 32.10 -23.83
CA ILE A 10 -14.03 30.89 -22.97
C ILE A 10 -15.34 30.20 -23.24
N PRO A 11 -15.37 29.04 -23.94
CA PRO A 11 -16.60 28.30 -24.21
C PRO A 11 -17.28 27.90 -22.89
N ARG A 12 -18.53 28.28 -22.74
CA ARG A 12 -19.34 27.95 -21.53
C ARG A 12 -20.76 27.54 -21.96
N ILE A 13 -21.34 26.64 -21.18
CA ILE A 13 -22.74 26.25 -21.31
C ILE A 13 -23.59 27.20 -20.46
N VAL A 14 -24.59 27.84 -21.07
CA VAL A 14 -25.52 28.73 -20.36
C VAL A 14 -26.53 27.87 -19.61
N LEU A 15 -26.87 28.24 -18.37
CA LEU A 15 -27.78 27.46 -17.51
C LEU A 15 -29.15 27.19 -18.16
N LYS A 16 -29.66 28.15 -18.96
CA LYS A 16 -30.92 28.00 -19.70
C LYS A 16 -30.85 26.86 -20.73
N ASP A 17 -29.73 26.75 -21.43
CA ASP A 17 -29.52 25.73 -22.46
C ASP A 17 -29.21 24.39 -21.84
N PHE A 18 -28.43 24.37 -20.72
CA PHE A 18 -28.17 23.17 -19.92
C PHE A 18 -29.47 22.50 -19.45
N ARG A 19 -30.47 23.29 -18.98
CA ARG A 19 -31.78 22.77 -18.55
C ARG A 19 -32.63 22.16 -19.68
N ARG A 20 -32.30 22.45 -20.94
CA ARG A 20 -33.01 21.95 -22.11
C ARG A 20 -32.29 20.80 -22.83
N MET A 21 -31.09 20.45 -22.34
CA MET A 21 -30.34 19.34 -22.93
C MET A 21 -31.11 18.02 -22.73
N PRO A 22 -31.36 17.28 -23.81
CA PRO A 22 -31.98 15.98 -23.70
C PRO A 22 -31.05 15.02 -22.96
N VAL A 23 -31.57 14.28 -21.99
CA VAL A 23 -30.86 13.26 -21.26
C VAL A 23 -31.57 11.93 -21.45
N CYS A 24 -30.90 10.96 -22.07
CA CYS A 24 -31.41 9.60 -22.15
C CYS A 24 -31.09 8.87 -20.85
N TYR A 25 -32.10 8.25 -20.25
CA TYR A 25 -31.95 7.44 -19.05
C TYR A 25 -32.94 6.25 -19.10
N PRO A 26 -32.63 5.13 -18.45
CA PRO A 26 -33.53 3.98 -18.36
C PRO A 26 -34.83 4.32 -17.59
N ASP A 27 -35.85 3.48 -17.74
CA ASP A 27 -37.05 3.55 -16.89
C ASP A 27 -36.72 3.26 -15.42
N ILE A 28 -37.66 3.61 -14.53
CA ILE A 28 -37.41 3.56 -13.08
C ILE A 28 -37.13 2.15 -12.55
N GLU A 29 -37.72 1.11 -13.12
CA GLU A 29 -37.50 -0.27 -12.72
C GLU A 29 -36.09 -0.74 -13.12
N THR A 30 -35.67 -0.38 -14.33
CA THR A 30 -34.28 -0.60 -14.78
C THR A 30 -33.29 0.16 -13.90
N GLN A 31 -33.57 1.42 -13.54
CA GLN A 31 -32.72 2.19 -12.63
C GLN A 31 -32.57 1.51 -11.26
N LYS A 32 -33.66 0.98 -10.68
CA LYS A 32 -33.62 0.24 -9.40
C LYS A 32 -32.72 -1.00 -9.49
N LYS A 33 -32.81 -1.76 -10.58
CA LYS A 33 -31.95 -2.93 -10.81
C LYS A 33 -30.48 -2.53 -10.94
N ILE A 34 -30.19 -1.45 -11.69
CA ILE A 34 -28.83 -0.90 -11.82
C ILE A 34 -28.27 -0.55 -10.43
N VAL A 35 -29.06 0.19 -9.64
CA VAL A 35 -28.67 0.58 -8.27
C VAL A 35 -28.40 -0.65 -7.39
N SER A 36 -29.24 -1.70 -7.48
CA SER A 36 -29.04 -2.92 -6.68
C SER A 36 -27.69 -3.56 -6.99
N VAL A 37 -27.34 -3.78 -8.27
CA VAL A 37 -26.05 -4.38 -8.67
C VAL A 37 -24.87 -3.55 -8.21
N LEU A 38 -24.91 -2.23 -8.42
CA LEU A 38 -23.80 -1.35 -8.02
C LEU A 38 -23.66 -1.28 -6.50
N LYS A 39 -24.78 -1.29 -5.77
CA LYS A 39 -24.80 -1.32 -4.31
C LYS A 39 -24.11 -2.58 -3.77
N ASP A 40 -24.39 -3.75 -4.34
CA ASP A 40 -23.76 -5.01 -3.91
C ASP A 40 -22.25 -4.97 -4.09
N ILE A 41 -21.76 -4.37 -5.20
CA ILE A 41 -20.34 -4.17 -5.43
C ILE A 41 -19.75 -3.23 -4.38
N ASP A 42 -20.37 -2.08 -4.13
CA ASP A 42 -19.89 -1.11 -3.14
C ASP A 42 -19.93 -1.68 -1.72
N GLU A 43 -20.97 -2.43 -1.36
CA GLU A 43 -21.07 -3.12 -0.06
C GLU A 43 -19.96 -4.16 0.12
N LYS A 44 -19.62 -4.90 -0.94
CA LYS A 44 -18.50 -5.86 -0.91
C LYS A 44 -17.15 -5.16 -0.72
N ILE A 45 -16.92 -4.05 -1.40
CA ILE A 45 -15.70 -3.22 -1.22
C ILE A 45 -15.60 -2.74 0.23
N GLN A 46 -16.70 -2.21 0.78
CA GLN A 46 -16.74 -1.73 2.16
C GLN A 46 -16.55 -2.86 3.18
N LEU A 47 -17.15 -4.03 2.93
CA LEU A 47 -16.99 -5.20 3.79
C LEU A 47 -15.54 -5.66 3.82
N ASN A 48 -14.89 -5.78 2.66
CA ASN A 48 -13.46 -6.11 2.57
C ASN A 48 -12.60 -5.10 3.33
N ALA A 49 -12.88 -3.81 3.20
CA ALA A 49 -12.15 -2.77 3.92
C ALA A 49 -12.32 -2.89 5.45
N ARG A 50 -13.53 -3.19 5.93
CA ARG A 50 -13.79 -3.44 7.37
C ARG A 50 -13.08 -4.70 7.87
N ILE A 51 -13.10 -5.77 7.09
CA ILE A 51 -12.38 -7.02 7.42
C ILE A 51 -10.87 -6.72 7.51
N ASN A 52 -10.29 -6.05 6.53
CA ASN A 52 -8.88 -5.71 6.51
C ASN A 52 -8.47 -4.90 7.73
N LYS A 53 -9.21 -3.85 8.06
CA LYS A 53 -8.97 -3.03 9.24
C LYS A 53 -9.01 -3.87 10.54
N ASN A 54 -9.97 -4.76 10.64
CA ASN A 54 -10.10 -5.63 11.82
C ASN A 54 -8.92 -6.61 11.93
N LEU A 55 -8.52 -7.27 10.83
CA LEU A 55 -7.39 -8.19 10.80
C LEU A 55 -6.07 -7.47 11.14
N GLU A 56 -5.83 -6.28 10.59
CA GLU A 56 -4.64 -5.49 10.89
C GLU A 56 -4.61 -5.05 12.35
N GLN A 57 -5.76 -4.64 12.92
CA GLN A 57 -5.86 -4.29 14.33
C GLN A 57 -5.61 -5.49 15.25
N GLN A 58 -6.12 -6.67 14.92
CA GLN A 58 -5.84 -7.91 15.65
C GLN A 58 -4.34 -8.24 15.60
N ALA A 59 -3.73 -8.18 14.41
CA ALA A 59 -2.30 -8.43 14.25
C ALA A 59 -1.45 -7.44 15.07
N LYS A 60 -1.81 -6.15 15.03
CA LYS A 60 -1.14 -5.12 15.83
C LYS A 60 -1.30 -5.35 17.34
N ALA A 61 -2.48 -5.76 17.79
CA ALA A 61 -2.73 -6.03 19.20
C ALA A 61 -1.92 -7.22 19.71
N VAL A 62 -1.82 -8.30 18.92
CA VAL A 62 -0.99 -9.47 19.27
C VAL A 62 0.49 -9.10 19.22
N PHE A 63 0.94 -8.37 18.20
CA PHE A 63 2.32 -7.87 18.13
C PHE A 63 2.67 -7.05 19.39
N LYS A 64 1.82 -6.10 19.75
CA LYS A 64 2.00 -5.27 20.94
C LYS A 64 2.07 -6.13 22.22
N SER A 65 1.12 -7.02 22.40
CA SER A 65 1.09 -7.92 23.55
C SER A 65 2.38 -8.76 23.67
N TRP A 66 2.91 -9.26 22.56
CA TRP A 66 4.07 -10.17 22.60
C TRP A 66 5.42 -9.44 22.63
N PHE A 67 5.56 -8.31 21.91
CA PHE A 67 6.86 -7.69 21.63
C PHE A 67 7.02 -6.26 22.18
N GLU A 68 5.97 -5.72 22.80
CA GLU A 68 6.05 -4.46 23.55
C GLU A 68 5.64 -4.66 25.01
N ASP A 69 4.55 -5.38 25.28
CA ASP A 69 4.08 -5.70 26.64
C ASP A 69 4.69 -7.01 27.19
N PHE A 70 5.34 -7.82 26.33
CA PHE A 70 6.04 -9.07 26.62
C PHE A 70 5.22 -10.12 27.37
N THR A 71 3.90 -10.16 27.16
CA THR A 71 2.95 -11.03 27.89
C THR A 71 3.30 -12.53 27.85
N PRO A 72 3.85 -13.12 26.74
CA PRO A 72 4.19 -14.53 26.70
C PRO A 72 5.49 -14.91 27.43
N PHE A 73 6.20 -13.95 28.03
CA PHE A 73 7.51 -14.16 28.63
C PHE A 73 7.39 -14.03 30.15
N ASP A 74 7.81 -15.07 30.84
CA ASP A 74 7.88 -15.10 32.32
C ASP A 74 9.35 -15.04 32.78
N GLU A 75 10.02 -13.94 32.42
CA GLU A 75 11.41 -13.70 32.72
C GLU A 75 11.71 -12.21 32.92
N PRO A 76 12.77 -11.84 33.62
CA PRO A 76 13.16 -10.46 33.84
C PRO A 76 13.48 -9.76 32.52
N LEU A 77 13.07 -8.49 32.42
CA LEU A 77 13.49 -7.63 31.33
C LEU A 77 14.92 -7.15 31.56
N ILE A 78 15.73 -7.22 30.52
CA ILE A 78 17.10 -6.70 30.50
C ILE A 78 17.23 -5.58 29.48
N GLU A 79 18.18 -4.68 29.71
CA GLU A 79 18.51 -3.66 28.72
C GLU A 79 19.16 -4.31 27.48
N THR A 80 18.62 -4.03 26.32
CA THR A 80 19.12 -4.55 25.04
C THR A 80 20.12 -3.58 24.41
N PRO A 81 20.91 -4.01 23.40
CA PRO A 81 21.79 -3.11 22.65
C PRO A 81 21.06 -1.96 21.94
N ALA A 82 19.74 -2.05 21.77
CA ALA A 82 18.89 -1.00 21.25
C ALA A 82 18.52 0.08 22.29
N GLY A 83 18.89 -0.10 23.56
CA GLY A 83 18.51 0.78 24.66
C GLY A 83 17.05 0.64 25.09
N ILE A 84 16.37 -0.44 24.69
CA ILE A 84 15.03 -0.81 25.16
C ILE A 84 15.13 -2.00 26.10
N TYR A 85 14.15 -2.15 26.99
CA TYR A 85 14.06 -3.31 27.87
C TYR A 85 13.25 -4.42 27.23
N ALA A 86 13.79 -5.65 27.20
CA ALA A 86 13.11 -6.82 26.66
C ALA A 86 13.49 -8.09 27.43
N PRO A 87 12.71 -9.18 27.33
CA PRO A 87 13.05 -10.48 27.87
C PRO A 87 14.43 -10.97 27.41
N ALA A 88 15.20 -11.57 28.29
CA ALA A 88 16.56 -12.03 27.99
C ALA A 88 16.63 -13.06 26.87
N SER A 89 15.59 -13.88 26.71
CA SER A 89 15.46 -14.85 25.61
C SER A 89 15.13 -14.20 24.26
N LEU A 90 14.61 -12.97 24.26
CA LEU A 90 14.23 -12.25 23.05
C LEU A 90 15.41 -11.40 22.52
N GLN A 91 16.43 -12.11 22.02
CA GLN A 91 17.66 -11.48 21.55
C GLN A 91 17.40 -10.56 20.35
N MET A 92 18.12 -9.44 20.33
CA MET A 92 18.13 -8.50 19.21
C MET A 92 19.41 -8.64 18.38
N VAL A 93 19.28 -8.43 17.09
CA VAL A 93 20.38 -8.39 16.12
C VAL A 93 20.19 -7.16 15.22
N GLN A 94 21.27 -6.59 14.70
CA GLN A 94 21.14 -5.54 13.69
C GLN A 94 20.68 -6.14 12.36
N ILE A 95 19.88 -5.39 11.61
CA ILE A 95 19.38 -5.82 10.29
C ILE A 95 20.51 -6.21 9.37
N VAL A 96 21.65 -5.50 9.39
CA VAL A 96 22.84 -5.83 8.59
C VAL A 96 23.34 -7.26 8.82
N ASN A 97 23.08 -7.85 9.97
CA ASN A 97 23.52 -9.21 10.33
C ASN A 97 22.49 -10.31 9.99
N ILE A 98 21.37 -9.92 9.42
CA ILE A 98 20.34 -10.85 8.90
C ILE A 98 20.47 -10.90 7.38
N PRO A 99 20.48 -12.07 6.74
CA PRO A 99 20.40 -12.14 5.27
C PRO A 99 19.16 -11.39 4.76
N HIS A 100 19.38 -10.37 3.91
CA HIS A 100 18.29 -9.56 3.37
C HIS A 100 18.69 -8.87 2.07
N VAL A 101 17.70 -8.38 1.33
CA VAL A 101 17.85 -7.45 0.21
C VAL A 101 17.31 -6.08 0.63
N LEU A 102 18.17 -5.07 0.59
CA LEU A 102 17.77 -3.67 0.81
C LEU A 102 18.18 -2.84 -0.41
N GLU A 103 17.20 -2.44 -1.20
CA GLU A 103 17.45 -1.75 -2.46
C GLU A 103 16.42 -0.67 -2.77
N THR A 104 16.73 0.21 -3.71
CA THR A 104 15.81 1.16 -4.32
C THR A 104 15.59 0.85 -5.79
N GLY A 105 14.52 1.37 -6.34
CA GLY A 105 14.37 1.45 -7.78
C GLY A 105 15.15 2.61 -8.40
N LYS A 106 14.85 2.90 -9.65
CA LYS A 106 15.49 3.95 -10.44
C LYS A 106 14.45 4.72 -11.25
N ARG A 107 14.78 5.96 -11.59
CA ARG A 107 14.02 6.78 -12.51
C ARG A 107 14.78 6.95 -13.84
N PRO A 108 14.12 6.85 -15.01
CA PRO A 108 14.74 7.14 -16.28
C PRO A 108 15.11 8.62 -16.41
N LYS A 109 16.13 8.93 -17.19
CA LYS A 109 16.43 10.31 -17.59
C LYS A 109 15.23 10.89 -18.34
N GLY A 110 14.72 12.03 -17.89
CA GLY A 110 13.49 12.62 -18.45
C GLY A 110 12.22 12.33 -17.61
N GLY A 111 12.31 11.50 -16.58
CA GLY A 111 11.20 11.29 -15.65
C GLY A 111 10.24 10.17 -16.06
N ALA A 112 9.03 10.22 -15.50
CA ALA A 112 7.97 9.26 -15.77
C ALA A 112 7.34 9.51 -17.15
N VAL A 113 6.80 8.45 -17.76
CA VAL A 113 6.06 8.48 -19.03
C VAL A 113 4.56 8.25 -18.79
N ALA A 114 3.74 8.50 -19.81
CA ALA A 114 2.28 8.38 -19.69
C ALA A 114 1.79 6.92 -19.63
N SER A 115 2.57 5.98 -20.17
CA SER A 115 2.25 4.54 -20.18
C SER A 115 3.53 3.71 -20.19
N GLY A 116 3.46 2.46 -19.75
CA GLY A 116 4.60 1.55 -19.66
C GLY A 116 4.50 0.65 -18.44
N ILE A 117 5.65 0.32 -17.85
CA ILE A 117 5.72 -0.47 -16.61
C ILE A 117 5.47 0.45 -15.40
N PRO A 118 4.54 0.11 -14.48
CA PRO A 118 4.25 0.91 -13.30
C PRO A 118 5.48 1.06 -12.39
N SER A 119 5.63 2.27 -11.84
CA SER A 119 6.71 2.63 -10.90
C SER A 119 6.10 3.27 -9.65
N ILE A 120 6.13 2.53 -8.56
CA ILE A 120 5.56 2.94 -7.27
C ILE A 120 6.51 3.93 -6.58
N GLY A 121 5.97 5.09 -6.23
CA GLY A 121 6.69 6.13 -5.51
C GLY A 121 6.28 6.25 -4.05
N ALA A 122 6.93 7.17 -3.36
CA ALA A 122 6.68 7.48 -1.96
C ALA A 122 5.21 7.80 -1.64
N GLU A 123 4.49 8.37 -2.59
CA GLU A 123 3.06 8.69 -2.49
C GLU A 123 2.16 7.47 -2.24
N ASN A 124 2.63 6.28 -2.60
CA ASN A 124 1.93 5.00 -2.43
C ASN A 124 2.43 4.17 -1.24
N VAL A 125 3.48 4.63 -0.53
CA VAL A 125 4.00 3.95 0.67
C VAL A 125 3.43 4.64 1.91
N LYS A 126 2.19 4.29 2.26
CA LYS A 126 1.47 4.90 3.40
C LYS A 126 0.76 3.90 4.29
N GLN A 127 0.16 2.88 3.73
CA GLN A 127 -0.64 1.88 4.43
C GLN A 127 -0.51 0.53 3.74
N LEU A 128 -0.77 -0.53 4.48
CA LEU A 128 -0.74 -1.90 3.98
C LEU A 128 -1.71 -2.10 2.80
N GLY A 129 -1.18 -2.45 1.64
CA GLY A 129 -1.96 -2.78 0.45
C GLY A 129 -2.76 -1.64 -0.18
N VAL A 130 -2.55 -0.38 0.23
CA VAL A 130 -3.28 0.77 -0.30
C VAL A 130 -2.49 1.46 -1.40
N VAL A 131 -3.11 1.64 -2.57
CA VAL A 131 -2.52 2.29 -3.74
C VAL A 131 -3.41 3.42 -4.25
N ASN A 132 -2.80 4.54 -4.56
CA ASN A 132 -3.47 5.63 -5.28
C ASN A 132 -3.18 5.51 -6.78
N PHE A 133 -4.08 4.89 -7.53
CA PHE A 133 -3.95 4.70 -8.97
C PHE A 133 -4.00 6.02 -9.77
N SER A 134 -4.64 7.07 -9.23
CA SER A 134 -4.71 8.37 -9.92
C SER A 134 -3.35 9.07 -9.99
N SER A 135 -2.41 8.69 -9.13
CA SER A 135 -1.03 9.18 -9.13
C SER A 135 -0.04 8.17 -9.74
N ALA A 136 -0.52 7.14 -10.44
CA ALA A 136 0.32 6.13 -11.04
C ALA A 136 1.33 6.75 -12.02
N LYS A 137 2.59 6.36 -11.87
CA LYS A 137 3.68 6.74 -12.76
C LYS A 137 4.18 5.50 -13.49
N PHE A 138 4.69 5.71 -14.69
CA PHE A 138 5.17 4.61 -15.52
C PHE A 138 6.60 4.91 -15.99
N ILE A 139 7.34 3.84 -16.25
CA ILE A 139 8.68 3.89 -16.86
C ILE A 139 8.66 3.13 -18.20
N PRO A 140 9.51 3.52 -19.17
CA PRO A 140 9.59 2.83 -20.44
C PRO A 140 9.92 1.33 -20.25
N GLU A 141 9.33 0.46 -21.05
CA GLU A 141 9.58 -1.00 -20.97
C GLU A 141 11.05 -1.33 -21.17
N GLU A 142 11.72 -0.67 -22.13
CA GLU A 142 13.15 -0.86 -22.37
C GLU A 142 14.03 -0.45 -21.18
N PHE A 143 13.59 0.57 -20.41
CA PHE A 143 14.28 0.96 -19.19
C PHE A 143 14.04 -0.08 -18.09
N ALA A 144 12.80 -0.48 -17.90
CA ALA A 144 12.43 -1.53 -16.94
C ALA A 144 13.15 -2.85 -17.19
N ALA A 145 13.32 -3.24 -18.47
CA ALA A 145 14.03 -4.46 -18.85
C ALA A 145 15.52 -4.45 -18.47
N LYS A 146 16.13 -3.26 -18.33
CA LYS A 146 17.53 -3.08 -17.91
C LYS A 146 17.70 -2.90 -16.40
N MET A 147 16.60 -2.73 -15.66
CA MET A 147 16.66 -2.59 -14.20
C MET A 147 17.04 -3.92 -13.54
N LYS A 148 18.02 -3.85 -12.65
CA LYS A 148 18.47 -5.00 -11.83
C LYS A 148 17.93 -4.95 -10.40
N THR A 149 17.32 -3.81 -10.02
CA THR A 149 16.83 -3.55 -8.65
C THR A 149 15.46 -2.92 -8.68
N GLY A 150 14.74 -3.02 -7.57
CA GLY A 150 13.46 -2.34 -7.37
C GLY A 150 12.23 -3.10 -7.90
N ALA A 151 12.40 -4.30 -8.46
CA ALA A 151 11.26 -5.15 -8.79
C ALA A 151 10.57 -5.64 -7.51
N ILE A 152 9.25 -5.68 -7.52
CA ILE A 152 8.42 -6.19 -6.42
C ILE A 152 7.78 -7.49 -6.85
N ASN A 153 7.94 -8.52 -6.03
CA ASN A 153 7.37 -9.84 -6.22
C ASN A 153 6.17 -10.11 -5.31
N GLY A 154 6.10 -9.41 -4.19
CA GLY A 154 5.06 -9.49 -3.18
C GLY A 154 5.59 -9.89 -1.80
N TYR A 155 5.01 -9.29 -0.78
CA TYR A 155 5.35 -9.41 0.65
C TYR A 155 6.70 -8.81 1.07
N GLU A 156 7.37 -8.05 0.21
CA GLU A 156 8.50 -7.22 0.63
C GLU A 156 8.02 -5.99 1.39
N LEU A 157 8.76 -5.61 2.43
CA LEU A 157 8.49 -4.39 3.20
C LEU A 157 8.99 -3.17 2.41
N LEU A 158 8.08 -2.25 2.16
CA LEU A 158 8.38 -0.98 1.50
C LEU A 158 8.48 0.12 2.54
N LEU A 159 9.58 0.88 2.50
CA LEU A 159 9.83 2.01 3.38
C LEU A 159 9.90 3.30 2.56
N TYR A 160 9.22 4.33 3.03
CA TYR A 160 9.40 5.69 2.55
C TYR A 160 10.86 6.11 2.80
N LYS A 161 11.57 6.54 1.75
CA LYS A 161 13.00 6.80 1.84
C LYS A 161 13.32 8.26 2.04
N ASP A 162 12.73 9.15 1.25
CA ASP A 162 13.04 10.56 1.29
C ASP A 162 11.88 11.44 0.80
N GLY A 163 11.83 12.66 1.31
CA GLY A 163 10.84 13.69 1.01
C GLY A 163 10.25 14.30 2.29
N GLY A 164 9.34 15.26 2.13
CA GLY A 164 8.69 15.96 3.23
C GLY A 164 9.23 17.38 3.42
N LYS A 165 8.91 17.97 4.58
CA LYS A 165 9.36 19.32 4.94
C LYS A 165 10.76 19.26 5.54
N PRO A 166 11.65 20.25 5.26
CA PRO A 166 12.97 20.31 5.87
C PRO A 166 12.91 20.15 7.40
N GLY A 167 13.81 19.36 7.95
CA GLY A 167 13.90 19.10 9.40
C GLY A 167 12.90 18.09 9.95
N THR A 168 11.99 17.53 9.12
CA THR A 168 10.97 16.57 9.58
C THR A 168 10.89 15.38 8.63
N PHE A 169 11.29 14.21 9.10
CA PHE A 169 11.08 12.94 8.40
C PHE A 169 10.01 12.12 9.13
N ILE A 170 8.98 11.73 8.40
CA ILE A 170 7.90 10.90 8.92
C ILE A 170 8.01 9.53 8.24
N PRO A 171 8.43 8.49 8.97
CA PRO A 171 8.51 7.13 8.43
C PRO A 171 7.12 6.63 8.00
N HIS A 172 7.05 6.02 6.83
CA HIS A 172 5.87 5.34 6.33
C HIS A 172 6.25 3.97 5.79
N PHE A 173 5.35 3.02 5.91
CA PHE A 173 5.55 1.63 5.53
C PHE A 173 4.37 1.12 4.73
N SER A 174 4.64 0.18 3.83
CA SER A 174 3.62 -0.54 3.07
C SER A 174 4.12 -1.93 2.70
N MET A 175 3.23 -2.76 2.24
CA MET A 175 3.50 -4.05 1.65
C MET A 175 2.41 -4.35 0.62
N PHE A 176 2.77 -5.02 -0.47
CA PHE A 176 1.84 -5.47 -1.49
C PHE A 176 1.88 -6.99 -1.63
N GLY A 177 0.80 -7.58 -2.14
CA GLY A 177 0.72 -9.00 -2.42
C GLY A 177 1.32 -9.37 -3.79
N GLU A 178 1.43 -10.65 -4.05
CA GLU A 178 1.85 -11.16 -5.36
C GLU A 178 0.88 -10.69 -6.46
N GLY A 179 1.44 -10.10 -7.54
CA GLY A 179 0.64 -9.59 -8.66
C GLY A 179 -0.29 -8.42 -8.32
N PHE A 180 -0.08 -7.74 -7.20
CA PHE A 180 -0.86 -6.59 -6.78
C PHE A 180 0.08 -5.46 -6.31
N PRO A 181 -0.14 -4.20 -6.68
CA PRO A 181 -1.28 -3.66 -7.47
C PRO A 181 -1.20 -3.94 -8.98
N TYR A 182 -0.07 -4.39 -9.48
CA TYR A 182 0.17 -4.75 -10.87
C TYR A 182 0.90 -6.10 -10.96
N GLN A 183 0.74 -6.82 -12.06
CA GLN A 183 1.43 -8.09 -12.28
C GLN A 183 2.96 -7.94 -12.32
N LYS A 184 3.43 -6.81 -12.83
CA LYS A 184 4.85 -6.45 -12.87
C LYS A 184 4.97 -4.96 -12.60
N PHE A 185 5.76 -4.62 -11.61
CA PHE A 185 6.02 -3.22 -11.27
C PHE A 185 7.34 -3.06 -10.52
N PHE A 186 7.80 -1.84 -10.44
CA PHE A 186 9.02 -1.48 -9.73
C PHE A 186 8.73 -0.38 -8.71
N ILE A 187 9.59 -0.25 -7.72
CA ILE A 187 9.66 0.97 -6.90
C ILE A 187 10.56 2.01 -7.58
N ASN A 188 10.40 3.28 -7.23
CA ASN A 188 11.31 4.35 -7.68
C ASN A 188 12.44 4.58 -6.66
N GLU A 189 13.26 5.61 -6.90
CA GLU A 189 14.40 5.97 -6.05
C GLU A 189 14.02 6.51 -4.66
N HIS A 190 12.75 6.86 -4.43
CA HIS A 190 12.23 7.41 -3.18
C HIS A 190 11.64 6.33 -2.23
N VAL A 191 11.78 5.07 -2.59
CA VAL A 191 11.28 3.93 -1.81
C VAL A 191 12.41 2.92 -1.62
N PHE A 192 12.58 2.42 -0.39
CA PHE A 192 13.34 1.21 -0.12
C PHE A 192 12.43 -0.01 -0.17
N LYS A 193 12.95 -1.08 -0.76
CA LYS A 193 12.47 -2.45 -0.59
C LYS A 193 13.40 -3.16 0.37
N LEU A 194 12.83 -3.69 1.47
CA LEU A 194 13.51 -4.56 2.42
C LEU A 194 12.86 -5.92 2.36
N ASP A 195 13.64 -6.94 2.05
CA ASP A 195 13.17 -8.32 1.93
C ASP A 195 14.13 -9.27 2.64
N PHE A 196 13.64 -9.97 3.64
CA PHE A 196 14.39 -10.98 4.38
C PHE A 196 14.28 -12.38 3.75
N GLY A 197 13.62 -12.51 2.60
CA GLY A 197 13.39 -13.79 1.94
C GLY A 197 12.47 -14.75 2.73
N ASN A 198 11.84 -14.26 3.77
CA ASN A 198 10.94 -15.02 4.64
C ASN A 198 9.65 -14.23 4.85
N LYS A 199 8.55 -14.74 4.30
CA LYS A 199 7.23 -14.07 4.35
C LYS A 199 6.81 -13.76 5.79
N GLY A 200 6.89 -14.69 6.73
CA GLY A 200 6.49 -14.45 8.12
C GLY A 200 7.33 -13.38 8.83
N PHE A 201 8.62 -13.29 8.50
CA PHE A 201 9.50 -12.28 9.10
C PHE A 201 9.38 -10.91 8.44
N ASN A 202 9.02 -10.83 7.17
CA ASN A 202 8.69 -9.56 6.52
C ASN A 202 7.46 -8.90 7.17
N GLU A 203 6.41 -9.68 7.48
CA GLU A 203 5.22 -9.19 8.18
C GLU A 203 5.52 -8.82 9.64
N PHE A 204 6.37 -9.57 10.33
CA PHE A 204 6.88 -9.20 11.65
C PHE A 204 7.61 -7.85 11.58
N ALA A 205 8.53 -7.68 10.64
CA ALA A 205 9.29 -6.45 10.44
C ALA A 205 8.37 -5.25 10.11
N TYR A 206 7.26 -5.45 9.38
CA TYR A 206 6.26 -4.42 9.13
C TYR A 206 5.71 -3.81 10.43
N PHE A 207 5.41 -4.63 11.44
CA PHE A 207 4.97 -4.13 12.74
C PHE A 207 6.13 -3.58 13.57
N PHE A 208 7.29 -4.26 13.54
CA PHE A 208 8.45 -3.81 14.30
C PHE A 208 8.91 -2.40 13.91
N MET A 209 8.90 -2.08 12.61
CA MET A 209 9.26 -0.74 12.11
C MET A 209 8.29 0.37 12.58
N GLN A 210 7.11 0.00 13.07
CA GLN A 210 6.11 0.91 13.60
C GLN A 210 6.18 1.05 15.14
N THR A 211 7.07 0.31 15.82
CA THR A 211 7.33 0.51 17.26
C THR A 211 7.96 1.87 17.51
N ASP A 212 7.77 2.41 18.71
CA ASP A 212 8.35 3.71 19.10
C ASP A 212 9.86 3.76 18.87
N TYR A 213 10.57 2.67 19.20
CA TYR A 213 12.01 2.55 18.98
C TYR A 213 12.39 2.73 17.50
N ALA A 214 11.88 1.88 16.62
CA ALA A 214 12.27 1.88 15.20
C ALA A 214 11.77 3.14 14.48
N TYR A 215 10.56 3.59 14.81
CA TYR A 215 9.98 4.82 14.26
C TYR A 215 10.83 6.05 14.61
N HIS A 216 11.16 6.25 15.88
CA HIS A 216 11.99 7.38 16.32
C HIS A 216 13.43 7.28 15.81
N TRP A 217 13.99 6.06 15.71
CA TRP A 217 15.30 5.86 15.08
C TRP A 217 15.30 6.40 13.65
N LEU A 218 14.34 6.01 12.83
CA LEU A 218 14.23 6.47 11.43
C LEU A 218 13.91 7.96 11.34
N ALA A 219 12.96 8.46 12.13
CA ALA A 219 12.57 9.87 12.15
C ALA A 219 13.76 10.80 12.50
N ASN A 220 14.53 10.45 13.54
CA ASN A 220 15.67 11.24 14.00
C ASN A 220 16.84 11.22 13.02
N ASN A 221 17.09 10.08 12.37
CA ASN A 221 18.14 9.98 11.35
C ASN A 221 17.74 10.61 10.02
N GLY A 222 16.47 10.50 9.64
CA GLY A 222 15.94 11.09 8.40
C GLY A 222 15.76 12.60 8.42
N GLY A 223 15.60 13.22 9.59
CA GLY A 223 15.36 14.66 9.73
C GLY A 223 16.59 15.56 9.61
N LYS A 224 17.79 14.99 9.55
CA LYS A 224 19.05 15.74 9.66
C LYS A 224 19.48 16.49 8.38
N ALA A 225 18.93 16.15 7.23
CA ALA A 225 19.31 16.70 5.92
C ALA A 225 18.36 17.81 5.46
N ALA A 226 18.83 18.66 4.51
CA ALA A 226 18.01 19.69 3.87
C ALA A 226 16.81 19.07 3.10
N VAL A 227 17.02 17.91 2.48
CA VAL A 227 15.94 17.01 2.01
C VAL A 227 15.85 15.87 3.01
N PRO A 228 14.78 15.80 3.83
CA PRO A 228 14.63 14.72 4.80
C PRO A 228 14.63 13.36 4.12
N GLY A 229 15.34 12.40 4.72
CA GLY A 229 15.40 11.05 4.17
C GLY A 229 16.39 10.16 4.90
N ILE A 230 16.16 8.87 4.79
CA ILE A 230 17.01 7.80 5.34
C ILE A 230 17.86 7.19 4.23
N ASN A 231 18.99 6.64 4.63
CA ASN A 231 19.87 5.88 3.76
C ASN A 231 19.89 4.39 4.17
N GLN A 232 20.58 3.54 3.39
CA GLN A 232 20.66 2.11 3.70
C GLN A 232 21.29 1.84 5.07
N GLN A 233 22.29 2.63 5.48
CA GLN A 233 22.93 2.47 6.79
C GLN A 233 21.94 2.71 7.93
N ASN A 234 21.06 3.72 7.80
CA ASN A 234 20.05 3.98 8.83
C ASN A 234 19.08 2.80 9.02
N VAL A 235 18.77 2.05 7.95
CA VAL A 235 17.95 0.83 8.03
C VAL A 235 18.77 -0.33 8.57
N ASN A 236 20.00 -0.52 8.09
CA ASN A 236 20.88 -1.62 8.47
C ASN A 236 21.28 -1.58 9.95
N ASP A 237 21.40 -0.39 10.54
CA ASP A 237 21.77 -0.21 11.94
C ASP A 237 20.63 -0.44 12.93
N ILE A 238 19.39 -0.61 12.46
CA ILE A 238 18.26 -0.92 13.33
C ILE A 238 18.49 -2.29 14.00
N TRP A 239 18.36 -2.32 15.32
CA TRP A 239 18.26 -3.55 16.07
C TRP A 239 16.83 -4.08 16.00
N ILE A 240 16.67 -5.34 15.64
CA ILE A 240 15.38 -6.02 15.51
C ILE A 240 15.44 -7.35 16.26
N PHE A 241 14.33 -7.86 16.78
CA PHE A 241 14.32 -9.18 17.38
C PHE A 241 14.69 -10.27 16.37
N SER A 242 15.55 -11.18 16.79
CA SER A 242 16.14 -12.19 15.90
C SER A 242 15.09 -13.05 15.22
N PRO A 243 15.18 -13.28 13.89
CA PRO A 243 14.34 -14.22 13.18
C PRO A 243 14.46 -15.67 13.68
N GLU A 244 15.54 -15.98 14.42
CA GLU A 244 15.74 -17.31 14.99
C GLU A 244 14.96 -17.53 16.29
N ASN A 245 14.44 -16.47 16.90
CA ASN A 245 13.64 -16.59 18.12
C ASN A 245 12.31 -17.29 17.83
N SER A 246 11.95 -18.26 18.67
CA SER A 246 10.74 -19.09 18.50
C SER A 246 9.45 -18.26 18.51
N LYS A 247 9.36 -17.22 19.35
CA LYS A 247 8.18 -16.35 19.42
C LYS A 247 8.06 -15.44 18.19
N VAL A 248 9.17 -15.01 17.62
CA VAL A 248 9.17 -14.26 16.36
C VAL A 248 8.70 -15.15 15.19
N LYS A 249 9.17 -16.41 15.14
CA LYS A 249 8.71 -17.40 14.14
C LYS A 249 7.22 -17.70 14.31
N GLU A 250 6.77 -17.99 15.54
CA GLU A 250 5.37 -18.27 15.85
C GLU A 250 4.45 -17.11 15.45
N PHE A 251 4.84 -15.87 15.75
CA PHE A 251 4.11 -14.70 15.32
C PHE A 251 4.07 -14.58 13.77
N GLY A 252 5.21 -14.78 13.13
CA GLY A 252 5.31 -14.74 11.66
C GLY A 252 4.38 -15.75 10.99
N GLU A 253 4.35 -16.98 11.47
CA GLU A 253 3.46 -18.04 10.97
C GLU A 253 1.98 -17.69 11.20
N TRP A 254 1.66 -17.11 12.35
CA TRP A 254 0.31 -16.71 12.71
C TRP A 254 -0.17 -15.49 11.90
N VAL A 255 0.68 -14.48 11.68
CA VAL A 255 0.28 -13.22 11.03
C VAL A 255 0.22 -13.34 9.51
N GLN A 256 1.01 -14.20 8.89
CA GLN A 256 1.11 -14.36 7.44
C GLN A 256 -0.25 -14.60 6.76
N PRO A 257 -1.13 -15.53 7.21
CA PRO A 257 -2.44 -15.71 6.58
C PRO A 257 -3.35 -14.48 6.72
N LEU A 258 -3.19 -13.66 7.76
CA LEU A 258 -3.92 -12.40 7.92
C LEU A 258 -3.49 -11.41 6.83
N PHE A 259 -2.18 -11.22 6.62
CA PHE A 259 -1.65 -10.37 5.55
C PHE A 259 -2.08 -10.86 4.18
N THR A 260 -2.00 -12.16 3.95
CA THR A 260 -2.48 -12.77 2.69
C THR A 260 -3.95 -12.42 2.44
N THR A 261 -4.80 -12.49 3.45
CA THR A 261 -6.23 -12.15 3.35
C THR A 261 -6.42 -10.66 3.08
N ILE A 262 -5.73 -9.79 3.83
CA ILE A 262 -5.78 -8.34 3.66
C ILE A 262 -5.39 -7.95 2.23
N LEU A 263 -4.25 -8.44 1.75
CA LEU A 263 -3.72 -8.07 0.43
C LEU A 263 -4.58 -8.64 -0.72
N LYS A 264 -5.16 -9.83 -0.56
CA LYS A 264 -6.16 -10.37 -1.51
C LYS A 264 -7.43 -9.52 -1.55
N ASN A 265 -7.93 -9.08 -0.40
CA ASN A 265 -9.09 -8.18 -0.32
C ASN A 265 -8.79 -6.82 -0.98
N CYS A 266 -7.59 -6.27 -0.79
CA CYS A 266 -7.16 -5.05 -1.48
C CYS A 266 -7.18 -5.23 -2.99
N ALA A 267 -6.62 -6.33 -3.50
CA ALA A 267 -6.65 -6.66 -4.93
C ALA A 267 -8.08 -6.88 -5.46
N GLN A 268 -8.94 -7.53 -4.69
CA GLN A 268 -10.34 -7.71 -5.03
C GLN A 268 -11.09 -6.36 -5.10
N ASN A 269 -10.85 -5.46 -4.16
CA ASN A 269 -11.49 -4.15 -4.13
C ASN A 269 -11.16 -3.31 -5.35
N VAL A 270 -9.90 -3.37 -5.83
CA VAL A 270 -9.51 -2.68 -7.07
C VAL A 270 -10.29 -3.23 -8.26
N LYS A 271 -10.36 -4.56 -8.42
CA LYS A 271 -11.11 -5.20 -9.51
C LYS A 271 -12.61 -4.89 -9.45
N LEU A 272 -13.18 -4.86 -8.25
CA LEU A 272 -14.60 -4.50 -8.06
C LEU A 272 -14.87 -3.04 -8.42
N ALA A 273 -13.98 -2.12 -8.05
CA ALA A 273 -14.10 -0.72 -8.42
C ALA A 273 -13.97 -0.51 -9.94
N GLU A 274 -13.01 -1.15 -10.59
CA GLU A 274 -12.85 -1.13 -12.05
C GLU A 274 -14.09 -1.72 -12.77
N LEU A 275 -14.63 -2.83 -12.27
CA LEU A 275 -15.86 -3.43 -12.78
C LEU A 275 -17.01 -2.43 -12.68
N ARG A 276 -17.27 -1.88 -11.49
CA ARG A 276 -18.33 -0.89 -11.24
C ARG A 276 -18.22 0.28 -12.22
N ASP A 277 -17.03 0.87 -12.31
CA ASP A 277 -16.80 2.07 -13.14
C ASP A 277 -16.90 1.78 -14.65
N THR A 278 -16.64 0.52 -15.05
CA THR A 278 -16.78 0.06 -16.45
C THR A 278 -18.23 -0.24 -16.81
N ILE A 279 -18.98 -0.90 -15.90
CA ILE A 279 -20.35 -1.32 -16.23
C ILE A 279 -21.37 -0.19 -16.09
N LEU A 280 -21.17 0.78 -15.20
CA LEU A 280 -22.12 1.87 -14.96
C LEU A 280 -22.50 2.64 -16.22
N PRO A 281 -21.56 3.15 -17.05
CA PRO A 281 -21.92 3.85 -18.30
C PRO A 281 -22.70 2.97 -19.27
N LYS A 282 -22.37 1.69 -19.36
CA LYS A 282 -23.00 0.72 -20.26
C LYS A 282 -24.41 0.36 -19.83
N LEU A 283 -24.65 0.27 -18.52
CA LEU A 283 -25.98 0.08 -17.96
C LEU A 283 -26.85 1.32 -18.16
N MET A 284 -26.29 2.50 -17.95
CA MET A 284 -27.02 3.77 -18.13
C MET A 284 -27.36 4.08 -19.60
N SER A 285 -26.53 3.66 -20.54
CA SER A 285 -26.78 3.82 -21.98
C SER A 285 -27.69 2.75 -22.58
N GLY A 286 -27.96 1.65 -21.82
CA GLY A 286 -28.69 0.48 -22.34
C GLY A 286 -27.85 -0.46 -23.21
N GLU A 287 -26.54 -0.23 -23.33
CA GLU A 287 -25.61 -1.15 -24.02
C GLU A 287 -25.56 -2.51 -23.33
N LEU A 288 -25.62 -2.52 -21.99
CA LEU A 288 -25.81 -3.71 -21.19
C LEU A 288 -27.28 -3.78 -20.71
N ASN A 289 -27.96 -4.85 -21.13
CA ASN A 289 -29.35 -5.08 -20.70
C ASN A 289 -29.40 -5.81 -19.35
N ILE A 290 -29.89 -5.14 -18.32
CA ILE A 290 -30.05 -5.70 -16.97
C ILE A 290 -31.43 -6.36 -16.76
N SER A 291 -32.36 -6.22 -17.71
CA SER A 291 -33.75 -6.68 -17.54
C SER A 291 -33.88 -8.20 -17.37
N ALA A 292 -32.89 -8.96 -17.88
CA ALA A 292 -32.83 -10.42 -17.79
C ALA A 292 -32.22 -10.93 -16.48
N LEU A 293 -31.76 -10.07 -15.59
CA LEU A 293 -31.23 -10.49 -14.29
C LEU A 293 -32.37 -10.59 -13.28
N ASP A 294 -32.55 -11.76 -12.69
CA ASP A 294 -33.40 -11.99 -11.52
C ASP A 294 -32.68 -11.43 -10.29
N ILE A 295 -32.92 -10.16 -9.97
CA ILE A 295 -32.33 -9.44 -8.82
C ILE A 295 -33.47 -8.86 -8.00
#